data_f88edfb0de5fa8c7335b6c7132fca2ad
#
_entry.id   f88edfb0de5fa8c7335b6c7132fca2ad
#
_cell.length_a   1.000
_cell.length_b   1.000
_cell.length_c   1.000
_cell.angle_alpha   90.00
_cell.angle_beta   90.00
_cell.angle_gamma   90.00
#
_symmetry.space_group_name_H-M   'P 1'
#
loop_
_entity.id
_entity.type
_entity.pdbx_description
1 polymer ?
#
loop_
_entity_poly.entity_id
_entity_poly.type
_entity_poly.pdbx_seq_one_letter_code
_entity_poly.pdbx_strand_id
1 'polypeptide(L)'
;MISYLNEIFYQIGSFMTDFEPTRWTWSHFRHHSNTSSVSDPHDFEAALFHQYPSLKSFLFSFVPFYELIYFKHSFKYEIIKHALGFTTPVMRDCIPQNEIAKCRLISRIHVLLWVASFALSFYLMNPLPALLIFFPRYWGNIINIFNMTQHLGLPEDVKDHRYTTRSVRFNPIFSFLYWHMEYHVEHHMFPSVPSYNLPKLSNLIKDQLPKANTSLFDAYKEIIPAIIKQHKDNTYFIKKSVPSI
;
A
#
# COMPACT_ATOMS: atom_id res chain seq x y z
N MET A 1 15.58 9.53 22.04
CA MET A 1 16.56 9.44 20.92
C MET A 1 16.10 8.50 19.79
N ILE A 2 15.68 7.27 20.06
CA ILE A 2 15.18 6.31 19.02
C ILE A 2 13.96 6.86 18.28
N SER A 3 13.05 7.56 18.95
CA SER A 3 11.84 8.17 18.35
C SER A 3 12.16 9.18 17.24
N TYR A 4 13.15 10.06 17.44
CA TYR A 4 13.52 11.05 16.42
C TYR A 4 14.18 10.40 15.18
N LEU A 5 14.99 9.36 15.37
CA LEU A 5 15.58 8.64 14.25
C LEU A 5 14.51 7.92 13.42
N ASN A 6 13.54 7.27 14.07
CA ASN A 6 12.43 6.64 13.37
C ASN A 6 11.63 7.66 12.55
N GLU A 7 11.37 8.85 13.11
CA GLU A 7 10.67 9.92 12.40
C GLU A 7 11.46 10.39 11.17
N ILE A 8 12.76 10.60 11.31
CA ILE A 8 13.63 11.00 10.19
C ILE A 8 13.60 9.94 9.06
N PHE A 9 13.79 8.67 9.40
CA PHE A 9 13.72 7.59 8.41
C PHE A 9 12.34 7.48 7.78
N TYR A 10 11.26 7.68 8.56
CA TYR A 10 9.91 7.66 8.05
C TYR A 10 9.66 8.80 7.04
N GLN A 11 10.09 10.02 7.36
CA GLN A 11 9.96 11.17 6.46
C GLN A 11 10.76 10.97 5.16
N ILE A 12 12.02 10.51 5.26
CA ILE A 12 12.86 10.25 4.08
C ILE A 12 12.27 9.13 3.24
N GLY A 13 11.93 7.99 3.84
CA GLY A 13 11.34 6.85 3.14
C GLY A 13 10.02 7.20 2.46
N SER A 14 9.15 7.94 3.15
CA SER A 14 7.87 8.40 2.62
C SER A 14 8.07 9.33 1.42
N PHE A 15 9.01 10.27 1.51
CA PHE A 15 9.37 11.16 0.39
C PHE A 15 9.87 10.36 -0.83
N MET A 16 10.79 9.41 -0.62
CA MET A 16 11.38 8.59 -1.68
C MET A 16 10.38 7.65 -2.36
N THR A 17 9.28 7.31 -1.68
CA THR A 17 8.23 6.43 -2.20
C THR A 17 6.94 7.17 -2.57
N ASP A 18 6.96 8.51 -2.56
CA ASP A 18 5.81 9.38 -2.85
C ASP A 18 4.61 9.21 -1.91
N PHE A 19 4.85 8.80 -0.68
CA PHE A 19 3.82 8.84 0.36
C PHE A 19 3.94 10.14 1.17
N GLU A 20 2.85 10.90 1.29
CA GLU A 20 2.81 11.96 2.29
C GLU A 20 2.60 11.31 3.67
N PRO A 21 3.55 11.42 4.61
CA PRO A 21 3.57 10.59 5.82
C PRO A 21 2.37 10.80 6.73
N THR A 22 1.84 12.02 6.85
CA THR A 22 0.63 12.29 7.67
C THR A 22 -0.59 11.61 7.05
N ARG A 23 -0.78 11.77 5.74
CA ARG A 23 -1.85 11.13 4.98
C ARG A 23 -1.75 9.60 5.11
N TRP A 24 -0.53 9.06 4.91
CA TRP A 24 -0.31 7.61 4.98
C TRP A 24 -0.58 7.05 6.37
N THR A 25 -0.10 7.71 7.43
CA THR A 25 -0.35 7.27 8.80
C THR A 25 -1.85 7.12 9.10
N TRP A 26 -2.64 8.13 8.79
CA TRP A 26 -4.06 8.13 9.12
C TRP A 26 -4.90 7.23 8.20
N SER A 27 -4.60 7.18 6.90
CA SER A 27 -5.30 6.26 6.00
C SER A 27 -4.95 4.80 6.29
N HIS A 28 -3.70 4.51 6.67
CA HIS A 28 -3.28 3.16 7.02
C HIS A 28 -3.86 2.70 8.37
N PHE A 29 -3.96 3.61 9.34
CA PHE A 29 -4.70 3.33 10.56
C PHE A 29 -6.18 2.99 10.27
N ARG A 30 -6.82 3.74 9.38
CA ARG A 30 -8.18 3.45 8.92
C ARG A 30 -8.27 2.11 8.19
N HIS A 31 -7.29 1.79 7.36
CA HIS A 31 -7.17 0.51 6.66
C HIS A 31 -7.17 -0.68 7.65
N HIS A 32 -6.36 -0.62 8.71
CA HIS A 32 -6.39 -1.65 9.74
C HIS A 32 -7.71 -1.76 10.50
N SER A 33 -8.41 -0.65 10.68
CA SER A 33 -9.70 -0.64 11.39
C SER A 33 -10.87 -1.08 10.50
N ASN A 34 -10.76 -0.92 9.17
CA ASN A 34 -11.84 -1.13 8.21
C ASN A 34 -11.30 -1.77 6.92
N THR A 35 -10.51 -2.82 7.06
CA THR A 35 -9.81 -3.49 5.95
C THR A 35 -10.78 -3.94 4.87
N SER A 36 -10.48 -3.57 3.63
CA SER A 36 -11.28 -3.90 2.44
C SER A 36 -12.73 -3.40 2.51
N SER A 37 -13.01 -2.35 3.31
CA SER A 37 -14.34 -1.75 3.33
C SER A 37 -14.56 -0.87 2.11
N VAL A 38 -15.61 -1.15 1.33
CA VAL A 38 -16.05 -0.34 0.18
C VAL A 38 -17.13 0.67 0.57
N SER A 39 -17.80 0.42 1.69
CA SER A 39 -18.78 1.32 2.30
C SER A 39 -18.13 2.35 3.22
N ASP A 40 -18.91 3.25 3.85
CA ASP A 40 -18.40 4.16 4.88
C ASP A 40 -18.33 3.43 6.24
N PRO A 41 -17.17 3.42 6.88
CA PRO A 41 -15.89 4.09 6.58
C PRO A 41 -15.06 3.39 5.48
N HIS A 42 -14.82 4.08 4.36
CA HIS A 42 -14.12 3.53 3.19
C HIS A 42 -12.63 3.28 3.45
N ASP A 43 -12.13 2.15 2.95
CA ASP A 43 -10.70 1.82 2.94
C ASP A 43 -10.03 2.39 1.68
N PHE A 44 -9.05 3.28 1.86
CA PHE A 44 -8.32 3.93 0.77
C PHE A 44 -7.02 3.20 0.38
N GLU A 45 -6.65 2.12 1.10
CA GLU A 45 -5.33 1.49 0.94
C GLU A 45 -5.41 0.08 0.33
N ALA A 46 -6.45 -0.69 0.63
CA ALA A 46 -6.55 -2.04 0.08
C ALA A 46 -6.71 -2.01 -1.44
N ALA A 47 -5.94 -2.85 -2.11
CA ALA A 47 -6.13 -3.12 -3.53
C ALA A 47 -7.40 -3.96 -3.71
N LEU A 48 -8.48 -3.33 -4.12
CA LEU A 48 -9.77 -3.96 -4.30
C LEU A 48 -10.05 -4.20 -5.79
N PHE A 49 -10.89 -5.18 -6.06
CA PHE A 49 -11.23 -5.60 -7.42
C PHE A 49 -11.73 -4.45 -8.31
N HIS A 50 -12.61 -3.60 -7.79
CA HIS A 50 -13.19 -2.50 -8.58
C HIS A 50 -12.18 -1.48 -9.10
N GLN A 51 -10.96 -1.45 -8.53
CA GLN A 51 -9.84 -0.63 -9.02
C GLN A 51 -9.20 -1.23 -10.30
N TYR A 52 -9.45 -2.51 -10.57
CA TYR A 52 -8.91 -3.25 -11.70
C TYR A 52 -10.04 -3.84 -12.55
N PRO A 53 -10.74 -3.02 -13.36
CA PRO A 53 -11.92 -3.46 -14.11
C PRO A 53 -11.65 -4.52 -15.18
N SER A 54 -10.39 -4.90 -15.38
CA SER A 54 -9.99 -5.97 -16.28
C SER A 54 -8.62 -6.53 -15.93
N LEU A 55 -8.35 -7.77 -16.34
CA LEU A 55 -7.00 -8.35 -16.24
C LEU A 55 -5.94 -7.47 -16.93
N LYS A 56 -6.30 -6.82 -18.03
CA LYS A 56 -5.38 -5.90 -18.74
C LYS A 56 -4.99 -4.72 -17.86
N SER A 57 -5.95 -4.05 -17.18
CA SER A 57 -5.65 -2.93 -16.28
C SER A 57 -4.85 -3.38 -15.07
N PHE A 58 -5.13 -4.56 -14.53
CA PHE A 58 -4.34 -5.18 -13.48
C PHE A 58 -2.88 -5.40 -13.91
N LEU A 59 -2.64 -6.09 -15.04
CA LEU A 59 -1.29 -6.32 -15.53
C LEU A 59 -0.56 -5.02 -15.90
N PHE A 60 -1.29 -4.03 -16.39
CA PHE A 60 -0.72 -2.74 -16.75
C PHE A 60 -0.26 -1.95 -15.50
N SER A 61 -0.85 -2.19 -14.32
CA SER A 61 -0.42 -1.54 -13.07
C SER A 61 1.02 -1.88 -12.63
N PHE A 62 1.60 -2.97 -13.17
CA PHE A 62 3.01 -3.33 -12.91
C PHE A 62 3.99 -2.66 -13.88
N VAL A 63 3.51 -1.99 -14.92
CA VAL A 63 4.38 -1.33 -15.89
C VAL A 63 5.02 -0.10 -15.22
N PRO A 64 6.35 0.05 -15.29
CA PRO A 64 7.00 1.26 -14.81
C PRO A 64 6.37 2.52 -15.43
N PHE A 65 6.28 3.59 -14.66
CA PHE A 65 5.67 4.85 -15.07
C PHE A 65 4.14 4.81 -15.30
N TYR A 66 3.46 3.71 -14.95
CA TYR A 66 2.00 3.61 -14.98
C TYR A 66 1.30 4.83 -14.36
N GLU A 67 1.79 5.29 -13.21
CA GLU A 67 1.26 6.44 -12.49
C GLU A 67 1.36 7.76 -13.25
N LEU A 68 2.26 7.88 -14.23
CA LEU A 68 2.32 9.08 -15.10
C LEU A 68 1.19 9.08 -16.14
N ILE A 69 0.75 7.90 -16.58
CA ILE A 69 -0.36 7.74 -17.51
C ILE A 69 -1.69 7.97 -16.78
N TYR A 70 -1.81 7.41 -15.55
CA TYR A 70 -3.00 7.54 -14.70
C TYR A 70 -2.77 8.55 -13.56
N PHE A 71 -2.13 9.66 -13.86
CA PHE A 71 -1.66 10.66 -12.89
C PHE A 71 -2.72 11.11 -11.88
N LYS A 72 -3.98 11.22 -12.29
CA LYS A 72 -5.09 11.60 -11.38
C LYS A 72 -5.37 10.60 -10.25
N HIS A 73 -4.86 9.39 -10.36
CA HIS A 73 -5.00 8.32 -9.35
C HIS A 73 -3.69 8.05 -8.61
N SER A 74 -2.66 8.88 -8.82
CA SER A 74 -1.35 8.72 -8.18
C SER A 74 -1.27 9.48 -6.85
N PHE A 75 -0.40 9.01 -5.97
CA PHE A 75 -0.05 9.73 -4.73
C PHE A 75 0.57 11.11 -5.03
N LYS A 76 1.35 11.25 -6.11
CA LYS A 76 1.88 12.54 -6.55
C LYS A 76 0.77 13.56 -6.81
N TYR A 77 -0.32 13.14 -7.43
CA TYR A 77 -1.47 14.01 -7.68
C TYR A 77 -2.14 14.45 -6.37
N GLU A 78 -2.31 13.53 -5.40
CA GLU A 78 -2.81 13.87 -4.07
C GLU A 78 -1.90 14.87 -3.36
N ILE A 79 -0.58 14.63 -3.36
CA ILE A 79 0.41 15.52 -2.75
C ILE A 79 0.35 16.92 -3.36
N ILE A 80 0.26 17.04 -4.69
CA ILE A 80 0.13 18.32 -5.37
C ILE A 80 -1.18 19.03 -4.96
N LYS A 81 -2.29 18.31 -4.90
CA LYS A 81 -3.58 18.89 -4.44
C LYS A 81 -3.49 19.40 -3.01
N HIS A 82 -2.91 18.61 -2.09
CA HIS A 82 -2.72 19.03 -0.70
C HIS A 82 -1.80 20.24 -0.59
N ALA A 83 -0.70 20.26 -1.34
CA ALA A 83 0.22 21.41 -1.39
C ALA A 83 -0.46 22.70 -1.82
N LEU A 84 -1.36 22.62 -2.81
CA LEU A 84 -2.18 23.73 -3.31
C LEU A 84 -3.35 24.09 -2.39
N GLY A 85 -3.57 23.34 -1.29
CA GLY A 85 -4.61 23.64 -0.31
C GLY A 85 -5.95 22.93 -0.57
N PHE A 86 -6.07 22.11 -1.60
CA PHE A 86 -7.29 21.33 -1.85
C PHE A 86 -7.45 20.21 -0.83
N THR A 87 -8.69 19.85 -0.56
CA THR A 87 -9.06 18.71 0.29
C THR A 87 -9.48 17.54 -0.61
N THR A 88 -8.79 16.42 -0.49
CA THR A 88 -9.16 15.16 -1.19
C THR A 88 -10.11 14.32 -0.31
N PRO A 89 -10.81 13.31 -0.86
CA PRO A 89 -11.63 12.41 -0.06
C PRO A 89 -10.84 11.77 1.11
N VAL A 90 -9.64 11.24 0.85
CA VAL A 90 -8.81 10.63 1.90
C VAL A 90 -8.44 11.64 3.00
N MET A 91 -8.11 12.89 2.65
CA MET A 91 -7.83 13.92 3.65
C MET A 91 -9.05 14.23 4.51
N ARG A 92 -10.23 14.37 3.90
CA ARG A 92 -11.48 14.67 4.61
C ARG A 92 -11.89 13.54 5.54
N ASP A 93 -11.75 12.29 5.09
CA ASP A 93 -12.35 11.13 5.75
C ASP A 93 -11.37 10.46 6.73
N CYS A 94 -10.05 10.58 6.52
CA CYS A 94 -9.04 9.91 7.35
C CYS A 94 -8.28 10.85 8.28
N ILE A 95 -7.92 12.08 7.83
CA ILE A 95 -6.98 12.93 8.56
C ILE A 95 -7.70 13.79 9.60
N PRO A 96 -7.32 13.73 10.89
CA PRO A 96 -7.87 14.63 11.92
C PRO A 96 -7.66 16.10 11.57
N GLN A 97 -8.60 16.94 11.92
CA GLN A 97 -8.60 18.37 11.57
C GLN A 97 -7.33 19.10 12.03
N ASN A 98 -6.77 18.75 13.19
CA ASN A 98 -5.53 19.31 13.72
C ASN A 98 -4.26 18.87 12.96
N GLU A 99 -4.32 17.80 12.16
CA GLU A 99 -3.20 17.29 11.37
C GLU A 99 -3.21 17.78 9.91
N ILE A 100 -4.32 18.37 9.44
CA ILE A 100 -4.46 18.83 8.04
C ILE A 100 -3.40 19.88 7.68
N ALA A 101 -3.10 20.81 8.59
CA ALA A 101 -2.08 21.82 8.36
C ALA A 101 -0.69 21.21 8.17
N LYS A 102 -0.35 20.19 8.97
CA LYS A 102 0.89 19.42 8.86
C LYS A 102 0.97 18.68 7.53
N CYS A 103 -0.08 17.95 7.14
CA CYS A 103 -0.17 17.26 5.85
C CYS A 103 0.08 18.21 4.66
N ARG A 104 -0.58 19.38 4.66
CA ARG A 104 -0.38 20.39 3.62
C ARG A 104 1.04 20.95 3.59
N LEU A 105 1.64 21.20 4.78
CA LEU A 105 3.02 21.68 4.87
C LEU A 105 4.01 20.66 4.29
N ILE A 106 3.91 19.39 4.71
CA ILE A 106 4.79 18.33 4.21
C ILE A 106 4.60 18.13 2.71
N SER A 107 3.36 18.16 2.21
CA SER A 107 3.07 18.11 0.78
C SER A 107 3.75 19.24 0.00
N ARG A 108 3.77 20.48 0.53
CA ARG A 108 4.50 21.60 -0.07
C ARG A 108 6.01 21.36 -0.10
N ILE A 109 6.57 20.81 0.99
CA ILE A 109 7.99 20.43 1.05
C ILE A 109 8.31 19.40 -0.02
N HIS A 110 7.49 18.35 -0.18
CA HIS A 110 7.68 17.35 -1.24
C HIS A 110 7.69 17.98 -2.63
N VAL A 111 6.70 18.83 -2.95
CA VAL A 111 6.62 19.52 -4.25
C VAL A 111 7.83 20.41 -4.47
N LEU A 112 8.26 21.18 -3.45
CA LEU A 112 9.45 22.02 -3.54
C LEU A 112 10.72 21.21 -3.80
N LEU A 113 10.90 20.09 -3.14
CA LEU A 113 12.04 19.19 -3.36
C LEU A 113 12.02 18.57 -4.76
N TRP A 114 10.85 18.20 -5.30
CA TRP A 114 10.74 17.76 -6.69
C TRP A 114 11.14 18.85 -7.65
N VAL A 115 10.58 20.05 -7.51
CA VAL A 115 10.93 21.20 -8.37
C VAL A 115 12.42 21.53 -8.28
N ALA A 116 12.98 21.55 -7.06
CA ALA A 116 14.40 21.79 -6.85
C ALA A 116 15.30 20.74 -7.52
N SER A 117 14.91 19.46 -7.46
CA SER A 117 15.68 18.37 -8.10
C SER A 117 15.70 18.50 -9.63
N PHE A 118 14.58 18.87 -10.24
CA PHE A 118 14.53 19.13 -11.68
C PHE A 118 15.31 20.40 -12.05
N ALA A 119 15.16 21.49 -11.29
CA ALA A 119 15.91 22.73 -11.52
C ALA A 119 17.44 22.49 -11.41
N LEU A 120 17.86 21.71 -10.40
CA LEU A 120 19.26 21.33 -10.23
C LEU A 120 19.75 20.46 -11.39
N SER A 121 18.95 19.49 -11.85
CA SER A 121 19.27 18.66 -13.00
C SER A 121 19.47 19.49 -14.26
N PHE A 122 18.59 20.46 -14.48
CA PHE A 122 18.68 21.40 -15.61
C PHE A 122 19.91 22.27 -15.50
N TYR A 123 20.17 22.89 -14.33
CA TYR A 123 21.33 23.74 -14.09
C TYR A 123 22.66 22.99 -14.31
N LEU A 124 22.76 21.76 -13.83
CA LEU A 124 23.95 20.93 -13.97
C LEU A 124 24.07 20.23 -15.33
N MET A 125 23.07 20.37 -16.20
CA MET A 125 22.94 19.60 -17.45
C MET A 125 23.13 18.09 -17.20
N ASN A 126 22.66 17.59 -16.05
CA ASN A 126 22.83 16.22 -15.58
C ASN A 126 21.51 15.70 -14.99
N PRO A 127 20.92 14.62 -15.51
CA PRO A 127 19.62 14.10 -15.02
C PRO A 127 19.71 13.44 -13.63
N LEU A 128 20.91 13.20 -13.09
CA LEU A 128 21.13 12.43 -11.87
C LEU A 128 20.33 12.95 -10.65
N PRO A 129 20.26 14.25 -10.33
CA PRO A 129 19.46 14.73 -9.20
C PRO A 129 17.97 14.36 -9.31
N ALA A 130 17.37 14.53 -10.49
CA ALA A 130 15.98 14.13 -10.72
C ALA A 130 15.80 12.60 -10.65
N LEU A 131 16.72 11.84 -11.24
CA LEU A 131 16.66 10.38 -11.21
C LEU A 131 16.77 9.82 -9.78
N LEU A 132 17.63 10.37 -8.93
CA LEU A 132 17.78 9.94 -7.54
C LEU A 132 16.50 10.16 -6.72
N ILE A 133 15.73 11.22 -7.04
CA ILE A 133 14.47 11.50 -6.35
C ILE A 133 13.31 10.68 -6.90
N PHE A 134 13.21 10.51 -8.22
CA PHE A 134 12.06 9.87 -8.85
C PHE A 134 12.22 8.36 -9.05
N PHE A 135 13.45 7.87 -9.23
CA PHE A 135 13.71 6.47 -9.53
C PHE A 135 13.26 5.49 -8.44
N PRO A 136 13.46 5.76 -7.12
CA PRO A 136 13.07 4.82 -6.07
C PRO A 136 11.58 4.46 -6.12
N ARG A 137 10.70 5.40 -6.42
CA ARG A 137 9.26 5.15 -6.55
C ARG A 137 8.95 4.19 -7.70
N TYR A 138 9.59 4.37 -8.85
CA TYR A 138 9.34 3.49 -10.00
C TYR A 138 9.92 2.11 -9.82
N TRP A 139 11.03 1.99 -9.13
CA TRP A 139 11.58 0.70 -8.70
C TRP A 139 10.62 0.02 -7.72
N GLY A 140 9.98 0.78 -6.84
CA GLY A 140 8.96 0.31 -5.89
C GLY A 140 7.74 -0.30 -6.57
N ASN A 141 7.43 0.02 -7.81
CA ASN A 141 6.35 -0.63 -8.57
C ASN A 141 6.57 -2.14 -8.75
N ILE A 142 7.80 -2.61 -8.75
CA ILE A 142 8.10 -4.05 -8.71
C ILE A 142 7.59 -4.67 -7.42
N ILE A 143 7.62 -3.95 -6.29
CA ILE A 143 7.09 -4.39 -5.00
C ILE A 143 5.56 -4.52 -5.04
N ASN A 144 4.87 -3.83 -5.93
CA ASN A 144 3.43 -4.01 -6.10
C ASN A 144 3.03 -5.45 -6.41
N ILE A 145 3.94 -6.24 -6.99
CA ILE A 145 3.69 -7.67 -7.20
C ILE A 145 3.48 -8.42 -5.87
N PHE A 146 4.07 -7.95 -4.78
CA PHE A 146 3.85 -8.48 -3.44
C PHE A 146 2.60 -7.86 -2.81
N ASN A 147 2.45 -6.54 -2.88
CA ASN A 147 1.32 -5.81 -2.28
C ASN A 147 -0.03 -6.29 -2.83
N MET A 148 -0.12 -6.58 -4.13
CA MET A 148 -1.35 -7.08 -4.76
C MET A 148 -1.80 -8.42 -4.21
N THR A 149 -0.92 -9.19 -3.58
CA THR A 149 -1.32 -10.46 -2.96
C THR A 149 -2.08 -10.29 -1.65
N GLN A 150 -2.00 -9.13 -1.02
CA GLN A 150 -2.47 -8.92 0.35
C GLN A 150 -4.00 -9.00 0.48
N HIS A 151 -4.74 -8.32 -0.39
CA HIS A 151 -6.20 -8.19 -0.29
C HIS A 151 -6.96 -8.62 -1.55
N LEU A 152 -6.30 -8.59 -2.72
CA LEU A 152 -6.98 -8.71 -3.99
C LEU A 152 -7.69 -10.06 -4.17
N GLY A 153 -8.96 -9.98 -4.59
CA GLY A 153 -9.82 -11.13 -4.83
C GLY A 153 -10.48 -11.71 -3.57
N LEU A 154 -10.19 -11.18 -2.38
CA LEU A 154 -10.79 -11.58 -1.11
C LEU A 154 -12.09 -10.82 -0.83
N PRO A 155 -12.93 -11.29 0.13
CA PRO A 155 -14.17 -10.62 0.51
C PRO A 155 -13.95 -9.18 0.97
N GLU A 156 -14.92 -8.34 0.66
CA GLU A 156 -15.02 -6.94 1.06
C GLU A 156 -16.07 -6.78 2.17
N ASP A 157 -16.03 -5.69 2.93
CA ASP A 157 -16.97 -5.36 4.02
C ASP A 157 -17.10 -6.45 5.12
N VAL A 158 -16.02 -7.22 5.36
CA VAL A 158 -15.97 -8.25 6.42
C VAL A 158 -14.99 -7.82 7.51
N LYS A 159 -15.45 -7.84 8.77
CA LYS A 159 -14.65 -7.38 9.93
C LYS A 159 -13.49 -8.31 10.31
N ASP A 160 -13.63 -9.61 10.07
CA ASP A 160 -12.57 -10.56 10.40
C ASP A 160 -11.46 -10.52 9.35
N HIS A 161 -10.32 -9.97 9.72
CA HIS A 161 -9.15 -9.82 8.84
C HIS A 161 -8.68 -11.12 8.19
N ARG A 162 -8.96 -12.27 8.79
CA ARG A 162 -8.59 -13.57 8.25
C ARG A 162 -9.29 -13.91 6.93
N TYR A 163 -10.43 -13.27 6.65
CA TYR A 163 -11.14 -13.37 5.38
C TYR A 163 -10.71 -12.33 4.36
N THR A 164 -10.32 -11.13 4.82
CA THR A 164 -10.03 -9.97 3.96
C THR A 164 -8.54 -9.79 3.65
N THR A 165 -7.68 -10.61 4.28
CA THR A 165 -6.22 -10.54 4.10
C THR A 165 -5.63 -11.89 3.72
N ARG A 166 -4.46 -11.87 3.08
CA ARG A 166 -3.73 -13.06 2.64
C ARG A 166 -2.28 -13.00 3.10
N SER A 167 -1.82 -14.06 3.78
CA SER A 167 -0.40 -14.30 4.00
C SER A 167 0.17 -15.21 2.92
N VAL A 168 1.39 -14.91 2.48
CA VAL A 168 2.13 -15.66 1.44
C VAL A 168 3.50 -16.00 2.00
N ARG A 169 4.07 -17.14 1.67
CA ARG A 169 5.43 -17.50 2.12
C ARG A 169 6.45 -17.12 1.07
N PHE A 170 7.44 -16.35 1.48
CA PHE A 170 8.56 -15.91 0.64
C PHE A 170 9.86 -16.60 1.06
N ASN A 171 10.87 -16.56 0.20
CA ASN A 171 12.22 -16.92 0.60
C ASN A 171 12.79 -15.85 1.56
N PRO A 172 13.81 -16.18 2.36
CA PRO A 172 14.35 -15.27 3.38
C PRO A 172 14.82 -13.91 2.85
N ILE A 173 15.32 -13.84 1.62
CA ILE A 173 15.80 -12.59 1.00
C ILE A 173 14.62 -11.67 0.71
N PHE A 174 13.57 -12.16 0.04
CA PHE A 174 12.38 -11.38 -0.26
C PHE A 174 11.58 -11.05 1.01
N SER A 175 11.53 -11.97 1.99
CA SER A 175 10.93 -11.72 3.29
C SER A 175 11.60 -10.56 4.01
N PHE A 176 12.94 -10.54 4.06
CA PHE A 176 13.71 -9.43 4.63
C PHE A 176 13.47 -8.11 3.87
N LEU A 177 13.58 -8.12 2.53
CA LEU A 177 13.38 -6.92 1.71
C LEU A 177 11.94 -6.38 1.78
N TYR A 178 10.98 -7.24 2.04
CA TYR A 178 9.57 -6.88 2.18
C TYR A 178 9.15 -6.65 3.64
N TRP A 179 10.10 -6.58 4.58
CA TRP A 179 9.85 -6.31 6.01
C TRP A 179 8.89 -7.31 6.64
N HIS A 180 8.91 -8.57 6.25
CA HIS A 180 7.97 -9.62 6.68
C HIS A 180 6.49 -9.28 6.45
N MET A 181 6.17 -8.36 5.52
CA MET A 181 4.77 -8.00 5.20
C MET A 181 4.02 -9.09 4.44
N GLU A 182 4.67 -10.17 4.06
CA GLU A 182 4.03 -11.40 3.59
C GLU A 182 3.26 -12.14 4.70
N TYR A 183 3.49 -11.84 5.97
CA TYR A 183 2.71 -12.25 7.13
C TYR A 183 1.54 -11.28 7.36
N HIS A 184 0.74 -11.04 6.32
CA HIS A 184 -0.17 -9.91 6.30
C HIS A 184 -1.44 -10.12 7.15
N VAL A 185 -1.93 -11.36 7.25
CA VAL A 185 -3.03 -11.70 8.17
C VAL A 185 -2.62 -11.42 9.62
N GLU A 186 -1.42 -11.87 9.99
CA GLU A 186 -0.84 -11.68 11.31
C GLU A 186 -0.64 -10.19 11.62
N HIS A 187 -0.19 -9.43 10.64
CA HIS A 187 -0.03 -7.99 10.74
C HIS A 187 -1.37 -7.26 10.97
N HIS A 188 -2.42 -7.62 10.25
CA HIS A 188 -3.75 -7.04 10.43
C HIS A 188 -4.40 -7.42 11.75
N MET A 189 -4.21 -8.66 12.22
CA MET A 189 -4.72 -9.09 13.51
C MET A 189 -3.99 -8.40 14.68
N PHE A 190 -2.70 -8.10 14.54
CA PHE A 190 -1.84 -7.56 15.59
C PHE A 190 -0.91 -6.45 15.06
N PRO A 191 -1.46 -5.31 14.63
CA PRO A 191 -0.70 -4.27 13.92
C PRO A 191 0.40 -3.60 14.74
N SER A 192 0.34 -3.72 16.08
CA SER A 192 1.38 -3.20 16.99
C SER A 192 2.61 -4.11 17.10
N VAL A 193 2.57 -5.33 16.56
CA VAL A 193 3.71 -6.24 16.58
C VAL A 193 4.71 -5.82 15.52
N PRO A 194 5.98 -5.55 15.89
CA PRO A 194 7.01 -5.17 14.93
C PRO A 194 7.22 -6.24 13.86
N SER A 195 7.47 -5.81 12.63
CA SER A 195 7.56 -6.68 11.43
C SER A 195 8.52 -7.87 11.61
N TYR A 196 9.66 -7.66 12.25
CA TYR A 196 10.65 -8.72 12.52
C TYR A 196 10.17 -9.79 13.52
N ASN A 197 9.07 -9.57 14.23
CA ASN A 197 8.44 -10.53 15.13
C ASN A 197 7.23 -11.25 14.50
N LEU A 198 6.77 -10.83 13.32
CA LEU A 198 5.62 -11.48 12.64
C LEU A 198 5.82 -12.99 12.38
N PRO A 199 7.04 -13.48 12.00
CA PRO A 199 7.27 -14.91 11.88
C PRO A 199 7.07 -15.69 13.20
N LYS A 200 7.47 -15.10 14.33
CA LYS A 200 7.25 -15.69 15.67
C LYS A 200 5.78 -15.69 16.05
N LEU A 201 5.08 -14.56 15.80
CA LEU A 201 3.64 -14.45 16.03
C LEU A 201 2.89 -15.49 15.21
N SER A 202 3.19 -15.63 13.92
CA SER A 202 2.57 -16.63 13.04
C SER A 202 2.66 -18.04 13.60
N ASN A 203 3.82 -18.42 14.15
CA ASN A 203 4.01 -19.72 14.78
C ASN A 203 3.15 -19.90 16.05
N LEU A 204 2.98 -18.82 16.84
CA LEU A 204 2.19 -18.87 18.09
C LEU A 204 0.69 -19.02 17.84
N ILE A 205 0.17 -18.42 16.78
CA ILE A 205 -1.27 -18.39 16.47
C ILE A 205 -1.63 -19.23 15.24
N LYS A 206 -0.74 -20.12 14.81
CA LYS A 206 -0.89 -20.92 13.56
C LYS A 206 -2.23 -21.64 13.43
N ASP A 207 -2.78 -22.09 14.54
CA ASP A 207 -4.04 -22.86 14.59
C ASP A 207 -5.29 -21.95 14.42
N GLN A 208 -5.10 -20.62 14.49
CA GLN A 208 -6.14 -19.61 14.28
C GLN A 208 -6.07 -18.99 12.87
N LEU A 209 -5.00 -19.24 12.13
CA LEU A 209 -4.75 -18.59 10.84
C LEU A 209 -5.32 -19.41 9.67
N PRO A 210 -5.84 -18.75 8.63
CA PRO A 210 -6.08 -19.42 7.37
C PRO A 210 -4.77 -19.93 6.78
N LYS A 211 -4.85 -20.99 5.97
CA LYS A 211 -3.66 -21.50 5.29
C LYS A 211 -3.03 -20.42 4.40
N ALA A 212 -1.75 -20.12 4.65
CA ALA A 212 -1.00 -19.20 3.82
C ALA A 212 -0.68 -19.81 2.44
N ASN A 213 -0.62 -18.97 1.42
CA ASN A 213 -0.10 -19.39 0.12
C ASN A 213 1.39 -19.74 0.22
N THR A 214 1.80 -20.81 -0.44
CA THR A 214 3.16 -21.37 -0.30
C THR A 214 4.21 -20.59 -1.08
N SER A 215 3.78 -19.75 -2.02
CA SER A 215 4.62 -18.90 -2.84
C SER A 215 3.82 -17.80 -3.51
N LEU A 216 4.52 -16.81 -4.06
CA LEU A 216 3.94 -15.77 -4.90
C LEU A 216 3.14 -16.38 -6.08
N PHE A 217 3.68 -17.39 -6.73
CA PHE A 217 3.03 -18.08 -7.84
C PHE A 217 1.70 -18.76 -7.39
N ASP A 218 1.71 -19.37 -6.21
CA ASP A 218 0.52 -19.99 -5.62
C ASP A 218 -0.58 -18.94 -5.33
N ALA A 219 -0.21 -17.78 -4.81
CA ALA A 219 -1.14 -16.67 -4.61
C ALA A 219 -1.74 -16.18 -5.95
N TYR A 220 -0.93 -15.99 -6.97
CA TYR A 220 -1.43 -15.53 -8.28
C TYR A 220 -2.25 -16.55 -9.04
N LYS A 221 -2.10 -17.85 -8.78
CA LYS A 221 -3.02 -18.88 -9.28
C LYS A 221 -4.45 -18.71 -8.78
N GLU A 222 -4.64 -18.13 -7.60
CA GLU A 222 -5.96 -17.77 -7.07
C GLU A 222 -6.44 -16.41 -7.59
N ILE A 223 -5.55 -15.40 -7.57
CA ILE A 223 -5.87 -14.01 -7.86
C ILE A 223 -6.28 -13.81 -9.33
N ILE A 224 -5.51 -14.34 -10.28
CA ILE A 224 -5.77 -14.11 -11.71
C ILE A 224 -7.14 -14.67 -12.14
N PRO A 225 -7.50 -15.92 -11.82
CA PRO A 225 -8.85 -16.41 -12.10
C PRO A 225 -9.95 -15.64 -11.37
N ALA A 226 -9.68 -15.15 -10.15
CA ALA A 226 -10.65 -14.36 -9.40
C ALA A 226 -10.94 -13.03 -10.10
N ILE A 227 -9.92 -12.28 -10.53
CA ILE A 227 -10.09 -11.03 -11.30
C ILE A 227 -10.93 -11.27 -12.56
N ILE A 228 -10.66 -12.36 -13.30
CA ILE A 228 -11.41 -12.71 -14.52
C ILE A 228 -12.88 -13.00 -14.17
N LYS A 229 -13.14 -13.70 -13.08
CA LYS A 229 -14.51 -14.02 -12.62
C LYS A 229 -15.23 -12.78 -12.12
N GLN A 230 -14.58 -11.98 -11.29
CA GLN A 230 -15.13 -10.73 -10.72
C GLN A 230 -15.46 -9.71 -11.82
N HIS A 231 -14.77 -9.75 -12.96
CA HIS A 231 -15.11 -8.91 -14.11
C HIS A 231 -16.49 -9.25 -14.70
N LYS A 232 -16.93 -10.51 -14.57
CA LYS A 232 -18.23 -11.00 -15.05
C LYS A 232 -19.30 -11.00 -13.95
N ASP A 233 -18.88 -11.19 -12.72
CA ASP A 233 -19.71 -11.27 -11.52
C ASP A 233 -19.00 -10.58 -10.37
N ASN A 234 -19.37 -9.35 -10.07
CA ASN A 234 -18.78 -8.52 -9.02
C ASN A 234 -19.06 -9.03 -7.59
N THR A 235 -19.93 -10.03 -7.45
CA THR A 235 -20.19 -10.69 -6.16
C THR A 235 -19.27 -11.88 -5.89
N TYR A 236 -18.42 -12.24 -6.85
CA TYR A 236 -17.49 -13.34 -6.69
C TYR A 236 -16.28 -12.93 -5.83
N PHE A 237 -15.99 -13.70 -4.79
CA PHE A 237 -14.78 -13.60 -3.97
C PHE A 237 -14.16 -14.97 -3.74
N ILE A 238 -12.84 -14.98 -3.52
CA ILE A 238 -12.10 -16.19 -3.14
C ILE A 238 -12.56 -16.62 -1.76
N LYS A 239 -13.10 -17.83 -1.63
CA LYS A 239 -13.49 -18.41 -0.33
C LYS A 239 -12.27 -19.01 0.35
N LYS A 240 -11.96 -18.51 1.55
CA LYS A 240 -10.92 -19.08 2.42
C LYS A 240 -11.55 -19.90 3.53
N SER A 241 -10.93 -21.04 3.83
CA SER A 241 -11.23 -21.79 5.05
C SER A 241 -10.50 -21.11 6.22
N VAL A 242 -11.26 -20.61 7.15
CA VAL A 242 -10.74 -19.96 8.37
C VAL A 242 -11.09 -20.84 9.56
N PRO A 243 -10.12 -21.21 10.41
CA PRO A 243 -10.40 -21.99 11.61
C PRO A 243 -11.39 -21.27 12.54
N SER A 244 -12.29 -22.03 13.16
CA SER A 244 -13.12 -21.50 14.26
C SER A 244 -12.23 -21.16 15.45
N ILE A 245 -12.46 -20.01 16.04
CA ILE A 245 -11.82 -19.60 17.31
C ILE A 245 -12.69 -20.06 18.47
#